data_a26e8fae41d9ef17663bc3a39d3608ae
#
_entry.id   a26e8fae41d9ef17663bc3a39d3608ae
#
_cell.length_a   1.000
_cell.length_b   1.000
_cell.length_c   1.000
_cell.angle_alpha   90.00
_cell.angle_beta   90.00
_cell.angle_gamma   90.00
#
_symmetry.space_group_name_H-M   'P 1'
#
loop_
_entity.id
_entity.type
_entity.pdbx_description
1 polymer ?
#
loop_
_entity_poly.entity_id
_entity_poly.type
_entity_poly.pdbx_seq_one_letter_code
_entity_poly.pdbx_strand_id
1 'polypeptide(L)'
;MSAEHPGTAWEHIGEKVSALSGNGPDYVDVFVQSGAGHSVTFEKGRIEEVSSAASGGVGARVLLEDHSVFSHSPDCSVSGAADCLEKVLSRARLSSSGKTFPCKVSISFDPTRLKVPDVSPFGQLDKAIRASSPFVRQVTLRHRVSGKRILVVRGDGNLVFDERFHSLFAVQVTVEKEGTIQTGYEVRAFQSEAGAFWDRVSPTQVGMQALERALLMLDAIPCPAGRMPVVLSGEAGGTMIHEACGHGLEADIVQKDFSVYRDRLGEKVASPLVTLVDDPSIEGAYGSYTYDDEGTPSRMNVLIDRGVLKAYMTDVQSARKGGIPLSGNGRRGSYRNLPIPRMSNTFLLPGKDNPASILEKAGRGLFVTKMGGGQVNPTSGDFVFQVTEAFLIENGRVGRPVRGATLIGNGPEALMKIEAVGDDLHFEPGMCGKDGQSVPVTDGQPSLLIRDLLVGGCDISDAES
;
A
#
# COMPACT_ATOMS: atom_id res chain seq x y z
N MET A 1 30.66 22.54 -11.83
CA MET A 1 29.77 23.64 -11.44
C MET A 1 29.18 23.27 -10.12
N SER A 2 29.51 24.02 -9.07
CA SER A 2 29.13 23.76 -7.68
C SER A 2 27.61 23.79 -7.53
N ALA A 3 27.03 22.73 -7.00
CA ALA A 3 25.64 22.72 -6.58
C ALA A 3 25.49 23.77 -5.46
N GLU A 4 24.89 24.91 -5.76
CA GLU A 4 24.45 25.85 -4.74
C GLU A 4 23.43 25.11 -3.83
N HIS A 5 23.73 25.07 -2.54
CA HIS A 5 22.84 24.52 -1.54
C HIS A 5 21.49 25.27 -1.57
N PRO A 6 20.36 24.58 -1.71
CA PRO A 6 19.02 25.19 -1.74
C PRO A 6 18.57 25.76 -0.38
N GLY A 7 19.48 25.95 0.59
CA GLY A 7 19.18 26.16 2.00
C GLY A 7 18.43 27.46 2.32
N THR A 8 18.95 28.60 1.88
CA THR A 8 18.63 29.90 2.52
C THR A 8 17.19 30.39 2.40
N ALA A 9 16.52 30.17 1.28
CA ALA A 9 15.16 30.72 1.10
C ALA A 9 14.07 29.87 1.79
N TRP A 10 14.27 28.56 1.88
CA TRP A 10 13.38 27.67 2.63
C TRP A 10 13.61 27.76 4.12
N GLU A 11 14.81 28.06 4.58
CA GLU A 11 15.13 28.38 5.97
C GLU A 11 14.29 29.55 6.48
N HIS A 12 14.09 30.60 5.68
CA HIS A 12 13.21 31.73 6.04
C HIS A 12 11.72 31.32 6.19
N ILE A 13 11.23 30.39 5.37
CA ILE A 13 9.90 29.83 5.61
C ILE A 13 9.91 29.03 6.91
N GLY A 14 10.96 28.28 7.21
CA GLY A 14 11.14 27.54 8.46
C GLY A 14 11.10 28.47 9.69
N GLU A 15 11.82 29.58 9.67
CA GLU A 15 11.80 30.59 10.74
C GLU A 15 10.40 31.20 10.92
N LYS A 16 9.68 31.51 9.83
CA LYS A 16 8.32 32.04 9.88
C LYS A 16 7.34 31.02 10.46
N VAL A 17 7.44 29.77 10.06
CA VAL A 17 6.63 28.67 10.57
C VAL A 17 6.93 28.41 12.04
N SER A 18 8.19 28.39 12.44
CA SER A 18 8.61 28.23 13.84
C SER A 18 8.14 29.37 14.74
N ALA A 19 8.20 30.62 14.28
CA ALA A 19 7.73 31.79 15.03
C ALA A 19 6.23 31.74 15.31
N LEU A 20 5.45 31.06 14.47
CA LEU A 20 4.01 30.88 14.67
C LEU A 20 3.69 29.82 15.72
N SER A 21 4.49 28.76 15.80
CA SER A 21 4.26 27.65 16.74
C SER A 21 4.34 28.04 18.22
N GLY A 22 4.95 29.20 18.55
CA GLY A 22 5.07 29.69 19.92
C GLY A 22 3.85 30.49 20.44
N ASN A 23 2.93 30.96 19.58
CA ASN A 23 1.93 31.96 19.95
C ASN A 23 0.49 31.72 19.43
N GLY A 24 0.08 30.49 19.15
CA GLY A 24 -1.30 30.30 18.75
C GLY A 24 -1.71 28.98 18.11
N PRO A 25 -1.15 28.50 16.98
CA PRO A 25 -1.53 27.21 16.45
C PRO A 25 -0.81 26.07 17.17
N ASP A 26 -1.48 24.94 17.29
CA ASP A 26 -0.89 23.73 17.86
C ASP A 26 0.22 23.17 16.99
N TYR A 27 0.12 23.34 15.67
CA TYR A 27 1.10 22.87 14.72
C TYR A 27 0.93 23.57 13.35
N VAL A 28 2.03 23.79 12.65
CA VAL A 28 2.05 24.36 11.30
C VAL A 28 3.02 23.53 10.45
N ASP A 29 2.63 23.22 9.22
CA ASP A 29 3.54 22.68 8.21
C ASP A 29 3.30 23.27 6.82
N VAL A 30 4.36 23.24 6.02
CA VAL A 30 4.30 23.50 4.58
C VAL A 30 4.93 22.30 3.88
N PHE A 31 4.12 21.64 3.05
CA PHE A 31 4.54 20.50 2.24
C PHE A 31 4.71 20.95 0.78
N VAL A 32 5.85 20.66 0.21
CA VAL A 32 6.15 20.95 -1.20
C VAL A 32 6.46 19.66 -1.92
N GLN A 33 5.90 19.50 -3.10
CA GLN A 33 6.12 18.32 -3.94
C GLN A 33 6.47 18.74 -5.37
N SER A 34 7.44 18.05 -5.96
CA SER A 34 7.69 18.05 -7.40
C SER A 34 7.96 16.61 -7.84
N GLY A 35 7.35 16.17 -8.93
CA GLY A 35 7.50 14.81 -9.41
C GLY A 35 7.01 14.60 -10.83
N ALA A 36 7.33 13.45 -11.38
CA ALA A 36 6.90 13.01 -12.70
C ALA A 36 6.65 11.51 -12.73
N GLY A 37 5.97 11.03 -13.76
CA GLY A 37 5.75 9.61 -13.98
C GLY A 37 5.48 9.30 -15.44
N HIS A 38 5.82 8.07 -15.84
CA HIS A 38 5.54 7.49 -17.14
C HIS A 38 4.86 6.15 -16.98
N SER A 39 3.92 5.85 -17.86
CA SER A 39 3.27 4.55 -17.93
C SER A 39 3.14 4.14 -19.37
N VAL A 40 3.40 2.87 -19.66
CA VAL A 40 3.19 2.25 -20.97
C VAL A 40 2.33 1.01 -20.79
N THR A 41 1.29 0.90 -21.63
CA THR A 41 0.45 -0.30 -21.76
C THR A 41 0.68 -0.87 -23.15
N PHE A 42 1.05 -2.16 -23.18
CA PHE A 42 1.22 -2.94 -24.40
C PHE A 42 0.16 -4.03 -24.45
N GLU A 43 -0.56 -4.10 -25.54
CA GLU A 43 -1.63 -5.07 -25.76
C GLU A 43 -1.81 -5.32 -27.26
N LYS A 44 -2.36 -6.45 -27.65
CA LYS A 44 -2.61 -6.81 -29.07
C LYS A 44 -1.35 -6.70 -29.94
N GLY A 45 -0.18 -7.01 -29.38
CA GLY A 45 1.09 -6.98 -30.11
C GLY A 45 1.66 -5.58 -30.38
N ARG A 46 1.14 -4.51 -29.74
CA ARG A 46 1.57 -3.13 -29.95
C ARG A 46 1.44 -2.29 -28.67
N ILE A 47 2.06 -1.13 -28.67
CA ILE A 47 1.82 -0.12 -27.63
C ILE A 47 0.42 0.47 -27.86
N GLU A 48 -0.47 0.30 -26.89
CA GLU A 48 -1.82 0.86 -26.92
C GLU A 48 -1.88 2.23 -26.24
N GLU A 49 -1.07 2.44 -25.18
CA GLU A 49 -1.10 3.68 -24.44
C GLU A 49 0.28 4.06 -23.93
N VAL A 50 0.62 5.33 -24.06
CA VAL A 50 1.76 5.96 -23.39
C VAL A 50 1.25 7.17 -22.62
N SER A 51 1.48 7.20 -21.33
CA SER A 51 1.12 8.34 -20.47
C SER A 51 2.35 8.91 -19.81
N SER A 52 2.45 10.25 -19.83
CA SER A 52 3.48 10.98 -19.12
C SER A 52 2.83 12.15 -18.38
N ALA A 53 3.13 12.28 -17.11
CA ALA A 53 2.57 13.32 -16.26
C ALA A 53 3.66 13.91 -15.37
N ALA A 54 3.61 15.23 -15.20
CA ALA A 54 4.36 15.92 -14.15
C ALA A 54 3.37 16.51 -13.16
N SER A 55 3.73 16.51 -11.89
CA SER A 55 2.92 17.09 -10.84
C SER A 55 3.80 17.82 -9.83
N GLY A 56 3.37 19.00 -9.41
CA GLY A 56 4.06 19.78 -8.41
C GLY A 56 3.13 20.79 -7.77
N GLY A 57 3.50 21.23 -6.59
CA GLY A 57 2.76 22.25 -5.84
C GLY A 57 3.08 22.23 -4.36
N VAL A 58 2.35 23.07 -3.64
CA VAL A 58 2.48 23.32 -2.21
C VAL A 58 1.15 23.07 -1.51
N GLY A 59 1.20 22.47 -0.35
CA GLY A 59 0.13 22.46 0.63
C GLY A 59 0.61 23.08 1.95
N ALA A 60 -0.11 24.06 2.49
CA ALA A 60 0.16 24.62 3.81
C ALA A 60 -0.98 24.25 4.76
N ARG A 61 -0.67 23.90 6.01
CA ARG A 61 -1.62 23.49 7.02
C ARG A 61 -1.32 24.14 8.37
N VAL A 62 -2.38 24.51 9.04
CA VAL A 62 -2.37 24.89 10.47
C VAL A 62 -3.31 23.95 11.19
N LEU A 63 -2.86 23.34 12.28
CA LEU A 63 -3.69 22.60 13.22
C LEU A 63 -4.12 23.54 14.35
N LEU A 64 -5.39 23.54 14.65
CA LEU A 64 -6.01 24.13 15.81
C LEU A 64 -6.61 22.99 16.65
N GLU A 65 -6.95 23.22 17.91
CA GLU A 65 -7.36 22.18 18.87
C GLU A 65 -8.25 21.07 18.28
N ASP A 66 -9.25 21.43 17.47
CA ASP A 66 -10.27 20.52 16.96
C ASP A 66 -10.32 20.36 15.44
N HIS A 67 -9.60 21.21 14.68
CA HIS A 67 -9.66 21.20 13.22
C HIS A 67 -8.36 21.64 12.53
N SER A 68 -8.30 21.38 11.23
CA SER A 68 -7.21 21.80 10.35
C SER A 68 -7.67 22.88 9.39
N VAL A 69 -6.89 23.93 9.22
CA VAL A 69 -7.03 24.88 8.11
C VAL A 69 -5.97 24.57 7.07
N PHE A 70 -6.39 24.41 5.82
CA PHE A 70 -5.54 23.97 4.72
C PHE A 70 -5.72 24.84 3.47
N SER A 71 -4.61 25.06 2.77
CA SER A 71 -4.60 25.70 1.45
C SER A 71 -3.53 25.05 0.57
N HIS A 72 -3.75 25.01 -0.73
CA HIS A 72 -2.78 24.50 -1.67
C HIS A 72 -2.68 25.34 -2.94
N SER A 73 -1.55 25.22 -3.65
CA SER A 73 -1.25 25.88 -4.93
C SER A 73 -0.45 24.94 -5.83
N PRO A 74 -0.62 24.98 -7.14
CA PRO A 74 0.26 24.28 -8.08
C PRO A 74 1.65 24.94 -8.22
N ASP A 75 1.85 26.13 -7.66
CA ASP A 75 3.15 26.84 -7.67
C ASP A 75 4.03 26.26 -6.54
N CYS A 76 5.02 25.41 -6.92
CA CYS A 76 5.97 24.81 -5.98
C CYS A 76 7.18 25.71 -5.66
N SER A 77 7.12 26.99 -5.98
CA SER A 77 8.11 27.99 -5.59
C SER A 77 7.96 28.42 -4.12
N VAL A 78 8.98 29.09 -3.60
CA VAL A 78 8.90 29.68 -2.26
C VAL A 78 7.81 30.75 -2.18
N SER A 79 7.56 31.50 -3.28
CA SER A 79 6.44 32.45 -3.35
C SER A 79 5.09 31.74 -3.19
N GLY A 80 4.89 30.63 -3.92
CA GLY A 80 3.69 29.81 -3.80
C GLY A 80 3.49 29.25 -2.38
N ALA A 81 4.58 28.87 -1.71
CA ALA A 81 4.56 28.43 -0.32
C ALA A 81 4.18 29.56 0.65
N ALA A 82 4.76 30.74 0.47
CA ALA A 82 4.44 31.91 1.27
C ALA A 82 2.96 32.32 1.11
N ASP A 83 2.45 32.36 -0.11
CA ASP A 83 1.06 32.67 -0.42
C ASP A 83 0.08 31.65 0.20
N CYS A 84 0.43 30.36 0.13
CA CYS A 84 -0.38 29.33 0.78
C CYS A 84 -0.41 29.48 2.31
N LEU A 85 0.75 29.74 2.91
CA LEU A 85 0.87 29.93 4.36
C LEU A 85 0.08 31.16 4.81
N GLU A 86 0.17 32.29 4.09
CA GLU A 86 -0.61 33.50 4.43
C GLU A 86 -2.11 33.29 4.32
N LYS A 87 -2.58 32.56 3.31
CA LYS A 87 -4.00 32.20 3.18
C LYS A 87 -4.50 31.35 4.35
N VAL A 88 -3.70 30.37 4.78
CA VAL A 88 -4.04 29.50 5.90
C VAL A 88 -4.09 30.31 7.20
N LEU A 89 -3.07 31.15 7.47
CA LEU A 89 -3.00 32.00 8.63
C LEU A 89 -4.19 32.98 8.70
N SER A 90 -4.48 33.64 7.60
CA SER A 90 -5.63 34.57 7.52
C SER A 90 -6.96 33.85 7.84
N ARG A 91 -7.16 32.65 7.29
CA ARG A 91 -8.36 31.83 7.57
C ARG A 91 -8.42 31.36 9.02
N ALA A 92 -7.27 31.02 9.59
CA ALA A 92 -7.13 30.64 11.01
C ALA A 92 -7.23 31.83 11.96
N ARG A 93 -7.38 33.07 11.42
CA ARG A 93 -7.38 34.34 12.20
C ARG A 93 -6.10 34.55 13.01
N LEU A 94 -4.98 34.04 12.49
CA LEU A 94 -3.65 34.21 13.08
C LEU A 94 -2.92 35.33 12.32
N SER A 95 -2.25 36.22 13.06
CA SER A 95 -1.45 37.30 12.46
C SER A 95 -0.03 36.81 12.14
N SER A 96 0.42 36.99 10.91
CA SER A 96 1.83 36.89 10.59
C SER A 96 2.50 38.22 10.92
N SER A 97 3.48 38.22 11.82
CA SER A 97 4.38 39.38 12.00
C SER A 97 5.32 39.44 10.79
N GLY A 98 4.95 40.27 9.80
CA GLY A 98 5.48 40.26 8.45
C GLY A 98 6.93 40.62 8.28
N LYS A 99 7.56 40.01 7.34
CA LYS A 99 8.54 40.56 6.36
C LYS A 99 8.37 39.75 5.09
N THR A 100 8.19 40.43 3.97
CA THR A 100 8.27 39.86 2.62
C THR A 100 9.69 39.38 2.36
N PHE A 101 9.83 38.17 1.87
CA PHE A 101 11.13 37.56 1.61
C PHE A 101 11.40 37.48 0.10
N PRO A 102 12.60 37.86 -0.37
CA PRO A 102 13.02 37.59 -1.73
C PRO A 102 13.33 36.09 -1.88
N CYS A 103 12.68 35.46 -2.82
CA CYS A 103 12.72 34.01 -3.05
C CYS A 103 13.62 33.63 -4.22
N LYS A 104 14.47 32.62 -4.07
CA LYS A 104 15.20 31.97 -5.18
C LYS A 104 15.53 30.50 -4.94
N VAL A 105 14.60 29.67 -4.50
CA VAL A 105 14.84 28.23 -4.57
C VAL A 105 13.54 27.52 -4.91
N SER A 106 13.56 26.75 -5.99
CA SER A 106 12.50 25.82 -6.33
C SER A 106 12.92 24.38 -5.97
N ILE A 107 12.02 23.61 -5.40
CA ILE A 107 12.17 22.17 -5.40
C ILE A 107 11.77 21.72 -6.79
N SER A 108 12.75 21.35 -7.60
CA SER A 108 12.52 20.76 -8.89
C SER A 108 12.90 19.28 -8.84
N PHE A 109 12.01 18.42 -9.27
CA PHE A 109 12.36 17.06 -9.63
C PHE A 109 12.91 17.06 -11.05
N ASP A 110 14.09 16.46 -11.24
CA ASP A 110 14.64 16.30 -12.57
C ASP A 110 13.99 15.10 -13.28
N PRO A 111 13.07 15.32 -14.23
CA PRO A 111 12.37 14.23 -14.91
C PRO A 111 13.30 13.37 -15.78
N THR A 112 14.51 13.85 -16.12
CA THR A 112 15.49 13.05 -16.90
C THR A 112 16.02 11.85 -16.10
N ARG A 113 15.90 11.86 -14.78
CA ARG A 113 16.17 10.71 -13.90
C ARG A 113 15.15 9.60 -14.05
N LEU A 114 13.95 9.90 -14.54
CA LEU A 114 12.97 8.88 -14.92
C LEU A 114 13.20 8.50 -16.38
N LYS A 115 13.85 7.38 -16.60
CA LYS A 115 13.89 6.81 -17.95
C LYS A 115 12.48 6.40 -18.36
N VAL A 116 12.08 6.74 -19.57
CA VAL A 116 10.86 6.19 -20.17
C VAL A 116 10.95 4.67 -20.13
N PRO A 117 9.86 3.95 -19.75
CA PRO A 117 9.86 2.51 -19.71
C PRO A 117 10.41 1.88 -20.99
N ASP A 118 11.42 1.02 -20.88
CA ASP A 118 11.89 0.23 -22.02
C ASP A 118 10.85 -0.84 -22.33
N VAL A 119 10.28 -0.75 -23.51
CA VAL A 119 9.25 -1.66 -24.03
C VAL A 119 9.80 -2.64 -25.07
N SER A 120 11.11 -2.58 -25.36
CA SER A 120 11.74 -3.47 -26.35
C SER A 120 11.51 -4.97 -26.09
N PRO A 121 11.46 -5.46 -24.81
CA PRO A 121 11.17 -6.86 -24.54
C PRO A 121 9.70 -7.25 -24.73
N PHE A 122 8.76 -6.30 -24.76
CA PHE A 122 7.32 -6.60 -24.65
C PHE A 122 6.78 -7.38 -25.85
N GLY A 123 7.20 -7.02 -27.06
CA GLY A 123 6.79 -7.75 -28.26
C GLY A 123 7.27 -9.19 -28.31
N GLN A 124 8.48 -9.47 -27.79
CA GLN A 124 9.00 -10.83 -27.68
C GLN A 124 8.27 -11.61 -26.59
N LEU A 125 8.01 -10.98 -25.45
CA LEU A 125 7.28 -11.58 -24.35
C LEU A 125 5.82 -11.92 -24.72
N ASP A 126 5.09 -11.03 -25.41
CA ASP A 126 3.73 -11.30 -25.90
C ASP A 126 3.71 -12.51 -26.84
N LYS A 127 4.67 -12.58 -27.78
CA LYS A 127 4.81 -13.72 -28.69
C LYS A 127 5.13 -15.02 -27.94
N ALA A 128 6.03 -14.99 -26.96
CA ALA A 128 6.39 -16.15 -26.15
C ALA A 128 5.19 -16.68 -25.35
N ILE A 129 4.44 -15.80 -24.69
CA ILE A 129 3.24 -16.16 -23.93
C ILE A 129 2.19 -16.80 -24.87
N ARG A 130 1.92 -16.20 -26.05
CA ARG A 130 0.95 -16.73 -27.01
C ARG A 130 1.40 -18.07 -27.62
N ALA A 131 2.67 -18.25 -27.85
CA ALA A 131 3.21 -19.51 -28.38
C ALA A 131 3.16 -20.66 -27.35
N SER A 132 3.13 -20.34 -26.05
CA SER A 132 3.13 -21.34 -24.97
C SER A 132 1.76 -22.02 -24.78
N SER A 133 0.65 -21.43 -25.29
CA SER A 133 -0.65 -22.08 -25.19
C SER A 133 -1.63 -21.56 -26.26
N PRO A 134 -2.39 -22.44 -26.94
CA PRO A 134 -3.42 -22.07 -27.90
C PRO A 134 -4.66 -21.40 -27.23
N PHE A 135 -4.76 -21.49 -25.91
CA PHE A 135 -5.88 -20.92 -25.17
C PHE A 135 -5.72 -19.42 -24.88
N VAL A 136 -4.53 -18.83 -25.09
CA VAL A 136 -4.29 -17.40 -24.86
C VAL A 136 -5.10 -16.55 -25.82
N ARG A 137 -5.94 -15.66 -25.26
CA ARG A 137 -6.74 -14.69 -26.03
C ARG A 137 -6.19 -13.28 -25.92
N GLN A 138 -5.79 -12.88 -24.71
CA GLN A 138 -5.29 -11.54 -24.48
C GLN A 138 -4.05 -11.57 -23.58
N VAL A 139 -3.08 -10.72 -23.90
CA VAL A 139 -1.90 -10.43 -23.09
C VAL A 139 -1.81 -8.93 -22.95
N THR A 140 -1.81 -8.45 -21.72
CA THR A 140 -1.63 -7.03 -21.40
C THR A 140 -0.40 -6.88 -20.52
N LEU A 141 0.57 -6.08 -20.99
CA LEU A 141 1.80 -5.76 -20.26
C LEU A 141 1.74 -4.29 -19.87
N ARG A 142 2.01 -3.98 -18.63
CA ARG A 142 1.99 -2.61 -18.13
C ARG A 142 3.28 -2.32 -17.35
N HIS A 143 3.99 -1.27 -17.75
CA HIS A 143 5.14 -0.78 -17.00
C HIS A 143 4.93 0.67 -16.60
N ARG A 144 5.12 0.97 -15.32
CA ARG A 144 4.98 2.30 -14.76
C ARG A 144 6.22 2.65 -13.96
N VAL A 145 6.73 3.86 -14.17
CA VAL A 145 7.78 4.46 -13.36
C VAL A 145 7.33 5.83 -12.88
N SER A 146 7.70 6.18 -11.68
CA SER A 146 7.42 7.51 -11.12
C SER A 146 8.51 7.91 -10.14
N GLY A 147 8.71 9.21 -10.00
CA GLY A 147 9.61 9.77 -9.01
C GLY A 147 9.06 11.08 -8.47
N LYS A 148 9.30 11.34 -7.22
CA LYS A 148 8.94 12.60 -6.57
C LYS A 148 9.99 12.99 -5.54
N ARG A 149 10.20 14.29 -5.44
CA ARG A 149 10.94 14.95 -4.37
C ARG A 149 9.96 15.73 -3.52
N ILE A 150 10.08 15.61 -2.21
CA ILE A 150 9.28 16.36 -1.25
C ILE A 150 10.19 17.18 -0.33
N LEU A 151 9.66 18.32 0.13
CA LEU A 151 10.18 19.09 1.24
C LEU A 151 9.04 19.32 2.23
N VAL A 152 9.29 19.06 3.48
CA VAL A 152 8.39 19.43 4.58
C VAL A 152 9.08 20.49 5.43
N VAL A 153 8.47 21.67 5.53
CA VAL A 153 8.86 22.72 6.47
C VAL A 153 7.99 22.55 7.70
N ARG A 154 8.60 22.16 8.80
CA ARG A 154 7.88 21.82 10.05
C ARG A 154 7.71 23.02 10.97
N GLY A 155 6.73 22.92 11.88
CA GLY A 155 6.48 23.93 12.88
C GLY A 155 7.63 24.21 13.86
N ASP A 156 8.58 23.29 13.99
CA ASP A 156 9.81 23.47 14.75
C ASP A 156 10.94 24.18 13.95
N GLY A 157 10.65 24.60 12.70
CA GLY A 157 11.61 25.23 11.81
C GLY A 157 12.48 24.27 11.01
N ASN A 158 12.38 22.96 11.26
CA ASN A 158 13.17 21.96 10.56
C ASN A 158 12.71 21.80 9.09
N LEU A 159 13.67 21.62 8.21
CA LEU A 159 13.50 21.31 6.80
C LEU A 159 13.82 19.84 6.57
N VAL A 160 12.84 19.10 6.07
CA VAL A 160 12.99 17.66 5.83
C VAL A 160 12.81 17.37 4.35
N PHE A 161 13.79 16.71 3.76
CA PHE A 161 13.77 16.30 2.35
C PHE A 161 13.64 14.79 2.24
N ASP A 162 12.82 14.33 1.30
CA ASP A 162 12.77 12.93 0.90
C ASP A 162 12.61 12.81 -0.62
N GLU A 163 13.13 11.73 -1.19
CA GLU A 163 13.05 11.47 -2.61
C GLU A 163 12.66 10.01 -2.82
N ARG A 164 11.58 9.78 -3.58
CA ARG A 164 10.98 8.46 -3.75
C ARG A 164 10.86 8.12 -5.22
N PHE A 165 11.35 6.96 -5.61
CA PHE A 165 11.21 6.39 -6.93
C PHE A 165 10.42 5.09 -6.84
N HIS A 166 9.50 4.90 -7.76
CA HIS A 166 8.68 3.68 -7.81
C HIS A 166 8.68 3.14 -9.22
N SER A 167 8.92 1.84 -9.35
CA SER A 167 8.79 1.11 -10.59
C SER A 167 7.87 -0.08 -10.41
N LEU A 168 6.99 -0.32 -11.38
CA LEU A 168 6.00 -1.40 -11.38
C LEU A 168 5.93 -2.01 -12.76
N PHE A 169 5.99 -3.34 -12.83
CA PHE A 169 5.69 -4.12 -14.02
C PHE A 169 4.60 -5.15 -13.70
N ALA A 170 3.56 -5.17 -14.52
CA ALA A 170 2.43 -6.08 -14.36
C ALA A 170 2.13 -6.77 -15.69
N VAL A 171 1.77 -8.03 -15.59
CA VAL A 171 1.32 -8.87 -16.71
C VAL A 171 -0.03 -9.47 -16.38
N GLN A 172 -0.95 -9.33 -17.31
CA GLN A 172 -2.25 -9.98 -17.28
C GLN A 172 -2.41 -10.85 -18.52
N VAL A 173 -2.74 -12.12 -18.32
CA VAL A 173 -3.00 -13.08 -19.39
C VAL A 173 -4.42 -13.60 -19.25
N THR A 174 -5.21 -13.46 -20.30
CA THR A 174 -6.56 -14.04 -20.38
C THR A 174 -6.53 -15.25 -21.32
N VAL A 175 -7.05 -16.36 -20.83
CA VAL A 175 -7.16 -17.63 -21.57
C VAL A 175 -8.62 -18.03 -21.69
N GLU A 176 -8.94 -18.80 -22.75
CA GLU A 176 -10.29 -19.32 -22.99
C GLU A 176 -10.20 -20.74 -23.52
N LYS A 177 -10.98 -21.64 -22.94
CA LYS A 177 -11.16 -23.01 -23.37
C LYS A 177 -12.63 -23.40 -23.23
N GLU A 178 -13.27 -23.81 -24.34
CA GLU A 178 -14.66 -24.28 -24.34
C GLU A 178 -15.67 -23.33 -23.67
N GLY A 179 -15.49 -22.01 -23.91
CA GLY A 179 -16.34 -20.96 -23.33
C GLY A 179 -15.97 -20.55 -21.90
N THR A 180 -15.09 -21.26 -21.24
CA THR A 180 -14.56 -20.86 -19.92
C THR A 180 -13.42 -19.88 -20.10
N ILE A 181 -13.58 -18.68 -19.51
CA ILE A 181 -12.56 -17.61 -19.53
C ILE A 181 -11.92 -17.50 -18.16
N GLN A 182 -10.60 -17.49 -18.12
CA GLN A 182 -9.83 -17.28 -16.90
C GLN A 182 -8.71 -16.25 -17.13
N THR A 183 -8.31 -15.57 -16.05
CA THR A 183 -7.27 -14.55 -16.10
C THR A 183 -6.24 -14.79 -15.01
N GLY A 184 -4.98 -14.81 -15.42
CA GLY A 184 -3.84 -14.78 -14.50
C GLY A 184 -3.21 -13.40 -14.47
N TYR A 185 -2.76 -12.98 -13.31
CA TYR A 185 -2.15 -11.69 -13.07
C TYR A 185 -0.91 -11.84 -12.20
N GLU A 186 0.17 -11.17 -12.60
CA GLU A 186 1.39 -11.05 -11.81
C GLU A 186 1.90 -9.62 -11.85
N VAL A 187 2.43 -9.17 -10.71
CA VAL A 187 2.99 -7.83 -10.56
C VAL A 187 4.31 -7.90 -9.78
N ARG A 188 5.23 -7.06 -10.18
CA ARG A 188 6.43 -6.74 -9.38
C ARG A 188 6.53 -5.24 -9.28
N ALA A 189 6.71 -4.74 -8.06
CA ALA A 189 6.91 -3.32 -7.84
C ALA A 189 7.87 -3.09 -6.67
N PHE A 190 8.71 -2.09 -6.82
CA PHE A 190 9.73 -1.75 -5.84
C PHE A 190 9.91 -0.24 -5.79
N GLN A 191 10.41 0.25 -4.65
CA GLN A 191 11.01 1.56 -4.58
C GLN A 191 12.40 1.49 -5.24
N SER A 192 12.49 1.88 -6.51
CA SER A 192 13.73 1.86 -7.28
C SER A 192 13.67 2.84 -8.44
N GLU A 193 14.83 3.33 -8.87
CA GLU A 193 14.97 4.01 -10.16
C GLU A 193 14.73 3.01 -11.31
N ALA A 194 14.20 3.50 -12.42
CA ALA A 194 13.76 2.68 -13.55
C ALA A 194 14.86 1.74 -14.11
N GLY A 195 16.14 2.17 -14.04
CA GLY A 195 17.26 1.37 -14.53
C GLY A 195 17.54 0.12 -13.69
N ALA A 196 17.48 0.26 -12.36
CA ALA A 196 17.76 -0.81 -11.41
C ALA A 196 16.59 -1.81 -11.26
N PHE A 197 15.41 -1.49 -11.77
CA PHE A 197 14.25 -2.36 -11.67
C PHE A 197 14.44 -3.69 -12.41
N TRP A 198 14.96 -3.63 -13.64
CA TRP A 198 15.15 -4.81 -14.48
C TRP A 198 16.32 -5.70 -14.04
N ASP A 199 17.23 -5.20 -13.20
CA ASP A 199 18.27 -6.04 -12.57
C ASP A 199 17.66 -7.04 -11.55
N ARG A 200 16.47 -6.74 -11.05
CA ARG A 200 15.74 -7.53 -10.04
C ARG A 200 14.54 -8.29 -10.62
N VAL A 201 14.04 -7.91 -11.79
CA VAL A 201 12.79 -8.42 -12.36
C VAL A 201 13.04 -8.99 -13.75
N SER A 202 12.74 -10.26 -13.93
CA SER A 202 12.70 -10.91 -15.24
C SER A 202 11.28 -10.76 -15.85
N PRO A 203 11.10 -9.98 -16.92
CA PRO A 203 9.79 -9.86 -17.58
C PRO A 203 9.23 -11.21 -18.02
N THR A 204 10.10 -12.10 -18.51
CA THR A 204 9.71 -13.45 -18.96
C THR A 204 9.16 -14.27 -17.81
N GLN A 205 9.81 -14.26 -16.66
CA GLN A 205 9.33 -14.99 -15.48
C GLN A 205 7.94 -14.48 -15.02
N VAL A 206 7.76 -13.16 -14.93
CA VAL A 206 6.47 -12.55 -14.55
C VAL A 206 5.38 -12.93 -15.55
N GLY A 207 5.69 -12.87 -16.86
CA GLY A 207 4.73 -13.22 -17.90
C GLY A 207 4.33 -14.69 -17.90
N MET A 208 5.31 -15.60 -17.69
CA MET A 208 5.03 -17.03 -17.63
C MET A 208 4.26 -17.42 -16.37
N GLN A 209 4.56 -16.81 -15.23
CA GLN A 209 3.78 -17.01 -13.99
C GLN A 209 2.33 -16.57 -14.18
N ALA A 210 2.08 -15.42 -14.82
CA ALA A 210 0.71 -14.99 -15.14
C ALA A 210 -0.02 -15.97 -16.07
N LEU A 211 0.67 -16.53 -17.08
CA LEU A 211 0.12 -17.57 -17.96
C LEU A 211 -0.20 -18.85 -17.20
N GLU A 212 0.73 -19.36 -16.39
CA GLU A 212 0.55 -20.58 -15.59
C GLU A 212 -0.66 -20.49 -14.68
N ARG A 213 -0.85 -19.35 -14.01
CA ARG A 213 -2.03 -19.10 -13.17
C ARG A 213 -3.33 -19.11 -13.98
N ALA A 214 -3.34 -18.46 -15.15
CA ALA A 214 -4.52 -18.45 -16.01
C ALA A 214 -4.89 -19.87 -16.49
N LEU A 215 -3.90 -20.66 -16.91
CA LEU A 215 -4.10 -22.04 -17.38
C LEU A 215 -4.55 -22.97 -16.25
N LEU A 216 -3.95 -22.84 -15.05
CA LEU A 216 -4.35 -23.60 -13.88
C LEU A 216 -5.84 -23.44 -13.57
N MET A 217 -6.33 -22.21 -13.68
CA MET A 217 -7.73 -21.89 -13.35
C MET A 217 -8.73 -22.37 -14.41
N LEU A 218 -8.29 -22.72 -15.63
CA LEU A 218 -9.16 -23.35 -16.64
C LEU A 218 -9.66 -24.73 -16.21
N ASP A 219 -8.78 -25.50 -15.55
CA ASP A 219 -9.08 -26.85 -15.10
C ASP A 219 -9.59 -26.90 -13.65
N ALA A 220 -9.77 -25.72 -13.00
CA ALA A 220 -10.25 -25.60 -11.64
C ALA A 220 -11.73 -25.99 -11.54
N ILE A 221 -12.08 -26.77 -10.53
CA ILE A 221 -13.46 -27.14 -10.19
C ILE A 221 -14.13 -26.02 -9.37
N PRO A 222 -15.47 -25.94 -9.33
CA PRO A 222 -16.17 -25.04 -8.40
C PRO A 222 -15.73 -25.25 -6.94
N CYS A 223 -15.49 -24.16 -6.20
CA CYS A 223 -15.12 -24.24 -4.80
C CYS A 223 -16.32 -24.66 -3.95
N PRO A 224 -16.21 -25.66 -3.05
CA PRO A 224 -17.27 -25.99 -2.11
C PRO A 224 -17.50 -24.85 -1.11
N ALA A 225 -18.77 -24.54 -0.83
CA ALA A 225 -19.15 -23.58 0.18
C ALA A 225 -19.19 -24.20 1.58
N GLY A 226 -18.93 -23.40 2.61
CA GLY A 226 -19.07 -23.82 4.01
C GLY A 226 -17.99 -23.30 4.95
N ARG A 227 -18.10 -23.63 6.22
CA ARG A 227 -17.05 -23.34 7.20
C ARG A 227 -15.99 -24.42 7.18
N MET A 228 -14.74 -24.00 7.04
CA MET A 228 -13.62 -24.94 6.96
C MET A 228 -12.30 -24.27 7.38
N PRO A 229 -11.27 -25.06 7.68
CA PRO A 229 -9.91 -24.56 7.82
C PRO A 229 -9.44 -23.92 6.51
N VAL A 230 -8.83 -22.74 6.61
CA VAL A 230 -8.23 -22.04 5.48
C VAL A 230 -6.76 -21.82 5.78
N VAL A 231 -5.90 -22.28 4.87
CA VAL A 231 -4.48 -21.94 4.86
C VAL A 231 -4.27 -20.84 3.82
N LEU A 232 -3.82 -19.67 4.27
CA LEU A 232 -3.34 -18.61 3.38
C LEU A 232 -1.84 -18.81 3.22
N SER A 233 -1.33 -18.93 2.00
CA SER A 233 0.11 -18.95 1.77
C SER A 233 0.71 -17.55 1.95
N GLY A 234 2.03 -17.45 2.09
CA GLY A 234 2.72 -16.15 2.05
C GLY A 234 2.39 -15.38 0.77
N GLU A 235 2.33 -16.08 -0.37
CA GLU A 235 1.99 -15.47 -1.68
C GLU A 235 0.54 -15.01 -1.82
N ALA A 236 -0.35 -15.33 -0.85
CA ALA A 236 -1.69 -14.75 -0.81
C ALA A 236 -1.68 -13.23 -0.55
N GLY A 237 -0.50 -12.68 -0.17
CA GLY A 237 -0.17 -11.28 -0.37
C GLY A 237 -0.55 -10.33 0.77
N GLY A 238 -0.91 -10.82 1.96
CA GLY A 238 -1.20 -9.94 3.10
C GLY A 238 -2.45 -9.07 2.97
N THR A 239 -3.21 -9.17 1.86
CA THR A 239 -4.42 -8.37 1.63
C THR A 239 -5.42 -8.49 2.77
N MET A 240 -5.60 -9.70 3.32
CA MET A 240 -6.48 -9.89 4.48
C MET A 240 -5.97 -9.10 5.69
N ILE A 241 -4.66 -9.06 5.92
CA ILE A 241 -4.05 -8.35 7.04
C ILE A 241 -4.20 -6.84 6.86
N HIS A 242 -3.96 -6.33 5.65
CA HIS A 242 -4.16 -4.93 5.30
C HIS A 242 -5.58 -4.47 5.58
N GLU A 243 -6.55 -5.19 5.05
CA GLU A 243 -7.95 -4.79 5.14
C GLU A 243 -8.56 -5.11 6.52
N ALA A 244 -8.39 -6.35 7.01
CA ALA A 244 -9.04 -6.79 8.24
C ALA A 244 -8.47 -6.16 9.51
N CYS A 245 -7.22 -5.67 9.45
CA CYS A 245 -6.53 -5.07 10.60
C CYS A 245 -6.04 -3.66 10.31
N GLY A 246 -5.29 -3.49 9.22
CA GLY A 246 -4.52 -2.28 8.95
C GLY A 246 -5.35 -1.01 9.00
N HIS A 247 -6.42 -0.93 8.22
CA HIS A 247 -7.31 0.24 8.25
C HIS A 247 -7.97 0.47 9.61
N GLY A 248 -8.35 -0.60 10.32
CA GLY A 248 -8.92 -0.47 11.66
C GLY A 248 -7.93 0.06 12.72
N LEU A 249 -6.63 0.01 12.44
CA LEU A 249 -5.56 0.50 13.32
C LEU A 249 -5.04 1.90 12.96
N GLU A 250 -5.67 2.59 12.02
CA GLU A 250 -5.40 4.00 11.70
C GLU A 250 -6.13 4.91 12.70
N ALA A 251 -5.39 5.75 13.41
CA ALA A 251 -5.88 6.49 14.58
C ALA A 251 -7.02 7.45 14.28
N ASP A 252 -7.12 8.01 13.08
CA ASP A 252 -8.21 8.90 12.70
C ASP A 252 -9.56 8.17 12.58
N ILE A 253 -9.55 6.89 12.12
CA ILE A 253 -10.72 6.01 12.08
C ILE A 253 -11.13 5.62 13.50
N VAL A 254 -10.14 5.26 14.34
CA VAL A 254 -10.34 4.95 15.77
C VAL A 254 -11.00 6.13 16.50
N GLN A 255 -10.50 7.34 16.28
CA GLN A 255 -10.99 8.56 16.94
C GLN A 255 -12.35 9.06 16.43
N LYS A 256 -12.80 8.59 15.28
CA LYS A 256 -14.13 8.85 14.71
C LYS A 256 -15.16 7.78 15.08
N ASP A 257 -14.81 6.82 15.92
CA ASP A 257 -15.65 5.70 16.33
C ASP A 257 -15.98 4.71 15.19
N PHE A 258 -15.11 4.66 14.17
CA PHE A 258 -15.26 3.80 12.99
C PHE A 258 -14.31 2.61 12.99
N SER A 259 -13.80 2.20 14.16
CA SER A 259 -12.90 1.04 14.25
C SER A 259 -13.38 0.04 15.32
N VAL A 260 -13.37 -1.23 14.92
CA VAL A 260 -13.57 -2.37 15.83
C VAL A 260 -12.46 -2.50 16.89
N TYR A 261 -11.32 -1.82 16.70
CA TYR A 261 -10.19 -1.79 17.65
C TYR A 261 -10.21 -0.58 18.60
N ARG A 262 -11.25 0.26 18.54
CA ARG A 262 -11.40 1.39 19.44
C ARG A 262 -11.35 0.95 20.90
N ASP A 263 -10.65 1.73 21.74
CA ASP A 263 -10.53 1.53 23.19
C ASP A 263 -9.93 0.19 23.63
N ARG A 264 -9.27 -0.53 22.69
CA ARG A 264 -8.72 -1.87 22.93
C ARG A 264 -7.20 -1.92 23.12
N LEU A 265 -6.53 -0.77 23.30
CA LEU A 265 -5.09 -0.74 23.63
C LEU A 265 -4.81 -1.56 24.90
N GLY A 266 -3.83 -2.46 24.81
CA GLY A 266 -3.47 -3.37 25.88
C GLY A 266 -4.33 -4.66 25.95
N GLU A 267 -5.38 -4.76 25.14
CA GLU A 267 -6.23 -5.95 25.10
C GLU A 267 -5.74 -6.99 24.10
N LYS A 268 -6.14 -8.22 24.33
CA LYS A 268 -5.93 -9.32 23.39
C LYS A 268 -6.91 -9.19 22.21
N VAL A 269 -6.40 -9.00 21.02
CA VAL A 269 -7.17 -8.83 19.76
C VAL A 269 -6.85 -9.87 18.71
N ALA A 270 -5.86 -10.73 18.95
CA ALA A 270 -5.44 -11.80 18.04
C ALA A 270 -4.90 -13.01 18.80
N SER A 271 -4.62 -14.10 18.08
CA SER A 271 -3.87 -15.24 18.61
C SER A 271 -2.49 -14.80 19.13
N PRO A 272 -1.95 -15.43 20.19
CA PRO A 272 -0.59 -15.15 20.67
C PRO A 272 0.53 -15.40 19.64
N LEU A 273 0.21 -16.08 18.54
CA LEU A 273 1.13 -16.31 17.42
C LEU A 273 1.27 -15.07 16.52
N VAL A 274 0.37 -14.09 16.66
CA VAL A 274 0.30 -12.92 15.77
C VAL A 274 1.08 -11.76 16.35
N THR A 275 2.10 -11.31 15.61
CA THR A 275 2.75 -10.01 15.80
C THR A 275 2.64 -9.25 14.48
N LEU A 276 1.91 -8.14 14.50
CA LEU A 276 1.67 -7.27 13.34
C LEU A 276 2.50 -6.00 13.48
N VAL A 277 3.20 -5.65 12.41
CA VAL A 277 4.02 -4.44 12.33
C VAL A 277 3.70 -3.62 11.09
N ASP A 278 3.98 -2.32 11.14
CA ASP A 278 4.08 -1.43 9.98
C ASP A 278 5.48 -0.84 9.95
N ASP A 279 6.24 -1.09 8.88
CA ASP A 279 7.65 -0.70 8.79
C ASP A 279 7.97 0.01 7.46
N PRO A 280 7.91 1.36 7.45
CA PRO A 280 8.30 2.13 6.26
C PRO A 280 9.80 2.14 5.97
N SER A 281 10.64 1.58 6.84
CA SER A 281 12.10 1.60 6.71
C SER A 281 12.67 0.43 5.90
N ILE A 282 11.85 -0.52 5.44
CA ILE A 282 12.30 -1.67 4.64
C ILE A 282 12.86 -1.16 3.31
N GLU A 283 14.16 -1.39 3.09
CA GLU A 283 14.85 -0.91 1.88
C GLU A 283 14.24 -1.50 0.60
N GLY A 284 13.86 -0.62 -0.31
CA GLY A 284 13.34 -0.98 -1.62
C GLY A 284 11.91 -1.52 -1.64
N ALA A 285 11.23 -1.68 -0.51
CA ALA A 285 9.82 -2.06 -0.52
C ALA A 285 8.95 -0.92 -1.10
N TYR A 286 7.85 -1.28 -1.76
CA TYR A 286 7.06 -0.32 -2.54
C TYR A 286 6.39 0.77 -1.68
N GLY A 287 6.05 0.46 -0.42
CA GLY A 287 5.47 1.39 0.55
C GLY A 287 6.48 2.21 1.36
N SER A 288 7.79 2.02 1.16
CA SER A 288 8.84 2.63 1.99
C SER A 288 9.05 4.12 1.77
N TYR A 289 9.62 4.77 2.77
CA TYR A 289 10.07 6.17 2.74
C TYR A 289 11.05 6.44 3.89
N THR A 290 11.86 7.49 3.77
CA THR A 290 12.78 7.93 4.83
C THR A 290 12.05 8.77 5.87
N TYR A 291 11.17 9.64 5.41
CA TYR A 291 10.29 10.47 6.23
C TYR A 291 8.86 10.37 5.70
N ASP A 292 7.87 10.42 6.60
CA ASP A 292 6.48 10.55 6.16
C ASP A 292 6.21 11.94 5.54
N ASP A 293 4.97 12.19 5.12
CA ASP A 293 4.62 13.46 4.46
C ASP A 293 4.36 14.60 5.47
N GLU A 294 4.67 14.40 6.74
CA GLU A 294 4.75 15.40 7.82
C GLU A 294 6.19 15.60 8.33
N GLY A 295 7.17 14.93 7.69
CA GLY A 295 8.58 15.01 8.05
C GLY A 295 8.95 14.23 9.32
N THR A 296 8.15 13.25 9.69
CA THR A 296 8.47 12.33 10.79
C THR A 296 9.37 11.21 10.26
N PRO A 297 10.51 10.91 10.91
CA PRO A 297 11.38 9.81 10.49
C PRO A 297 10.66 8.47 10.48
N SER A 298 10.92 7.65 9.46
CA SER A 298 10.43 6.28 9.37
C SER A 298 10.98 5.40 10.49
N ARG A 299 10.15 4.49 10.98
CA ARG A 299 10.53 3.48 11.96
C ARG A 299 9.55 2.33 11.93
N MET A 300 9.99 1.15 12.34
CA MET A 300 9.09 0.02 12.56
C MET A 300 8.17 0.30 13.76
N ASN A 301 6.87 0.18 13.55
CA ASN A 301 5.84 0.31 14.57
C ASN A 301 5.24 -1.07 14.84
N VAL A 302 5.31 -1.55 16.08
CA VAL A 302 4.64 -2.78 16.49
C VAL A 302 3.20 -2.43 16.84
N LEU A 303 2.26 -2.85 16.02
CA LEU A 303 0.83 -2.58 16.19
C LEU A 303 0.17 -3.61 17.11
N ILE A 304 0.44 -4.90 16.87
CA ILE A 304 0.00 -6.01 17.72
C ILE A 304 1.24 -6.82 18.08
N ASP A 305 1.47 -7.06 19.37
CA ASP A 305 2.56 -7.91 19.87
C ASP A 305 2.00 -9.16 20.52
N ARG A 306 2.28 -10.32 19.93
CA ARG A 306 1.80 -11.64 20.44
C ARG A 306 0.32 -11.60 20.82
N GLY A 307 -0.48 -11.08 19.92
CA GLY A 307 -1.93 -10.98 20.04
C GLY A 307 -2.45 -9.79 20.83
N VAL A 308 -1.60 -8.97 21.45
CA VAL A 308 -2.00 -7.80 22.26
C VAL A 308 -1.83 -6.52 21.45
N LEU A 309 -2.88 -5.71 21.36
CA LEU A 309 -2.84 -4.41 20.69
C LEU A 309 -1.94 -3.43 21.45
N LYS A 310 -0.93 -2.88 20.77
CA LYS A 310 0.11 -2.01 21.36
C LYS A 310 0.02 -0.56 20.92
N ALA A 311 -0.32 -0.33 19.64
CA ALA A 311 -0.30 1.01 19.07
C ALA A 311 -1.29 1.14 17.92
N TYR A 312 -1.64 2.38 17.60
CA TYR A 312 -2.29 2.79 16.35
C TYR A 312 -1.29 3.52 15.47
N MET A 313 -1.51 3.48 14.16
CA MET A 313 -0.79 4.32 13.21
C MET A 313 -1.33 5.75 13.29
N THR A 314 -0.43 6.73 13.44
CA THR A 314 -0.80 8.12 13.68
C THR A 314 -0.17 9.08 12.67
N ASP A 315 -0.87 10.15 12.39
CA ASP A 315 -0.34 11.43 11.90
C ASP A 315 -0.21 12.44 13.05
N VAL A 316 0.31 13.61 12.79
CA VAL A 316 0.47 14.66 13.81
C VAL A 316 -0.88 15.04 14.44
N GLN A 317 -1.94 15.13 13.64
CA GLN A 317 -3.27 15.52 14.14
C GLN A 317 -3.84 14.47 15.10
N SER A 318 -3.86 13.21 14.70
CA SER A 318 -4.42 12.14 15.51
C SER A 318 -3.56 11.82 16.73
N ALA A 319 -2.22 11.92 16.63
CA ALA A 319 -1.33 11.77 17.76
C ALA A 319 -1.60 12.83 18.85
N ARG A 320 -1.72 14.09 18.45
CA ARG A 320 -2.02 15.20 19.39
C ARG A 320 -3.39 15.05 20.00
N LYS A 321 -4.43 14.84 19.18
CA LYS A 321 -5.81 14.70 19.65
C LYS A 321 -5.98 13.53 20.62
N GLY A 322 -5.28 12.43 20.39
CA GLY A 322 -5.35 11.24 21.24
C GLY A 322 -4.38 11.23 22.41
N GLY A 323 -3.42 12.17 22.47
CA GLY A 323 -2.33 12.11 23.45
C GLY A 323 -1.48 10.84 23.34
N ILE A 324 -1.35 10.30 22.12
CA ILE A 324 -0.64 9.05 21.83
C ILE A 324 0.63 9.31 20.99
N PRO A 325 1.62 8.41 21.02
CA PRO A 325 2.87 8.59 20.29
C PRO A 325 2.66 8.76 18.79
N LEU A 326 3.48 9.63 18.18
CA LEU A 326 3.55 9.81 16.74
C LEU A 326 4.26 8.62 16.10
N SER A 327 3.64 7.96 15.11
CA SER A 327 4.17 6.74 14.50
C SER A 327 4.98 6.97 13.21
N GLY A 328 4.81 8.14 12.55
CA GLY A 328 5.42 8.41 11.25
C GLY A 328 4.63 7.81 10.09
N ASN A 329 3.31 7.76 10.22
CA ASN A 329 2.37 7.28 9.21
C ASN A 329 1.51 8.40 8.60
N GLY A 330 1.87 9.66 8.80
CA GLY A 330 1.19 10.81 8.22
C GLY A 330 1.47 10.91 6.72
N ARG A 331 0.62 10.31 5.88
CA ARG A 331 0.83 10.23 4.42
C ARG A 331 -0.27 10.96 3.66
N ARG A 332 0.06 11.46 2.47
CA ARG A 332 -0.88 12.12 1.56
C ARG A 332 -0.70 11.65 0.11
N GLY A 333 -1.80 11.65 -0.66
CA GLY A 333 -1.76 11.31 -2.08
C GLY A 333 -0.99 12.36 -2.89
N SER A 334 -1.10 13.64 -2.53
CA SER A 334 -0.41 14.75 -3.18
C SER A 334 -0.41 16.01 -2.31
N TYR A 335 0.22 17.09 -2.79
CA TYR A 335 0.18 18.43 -2.18
C TYR A 335 -1.24 19.01 -2.03
N ARG A 336 -2.24 18.45 -2.73
CA ARG A 336 -3.65 18.89 -2.69
C ARG A 336 -4.42 18.30 -1.51
N ASN A 337 -3.82 17.37 -0.81
CA ASN A 337 -4.48 16.58 0.24
C ASN A 337 -3.87 16.89 1.61
N LEU A 338 -4.71 16.83 2.63
CA LEU A 338 -4.23 16.73 4.02
C LEU A 338 -3.56 15.37 4.23
N PRO A 339 -2.48 15.29 5.01
CA PRO A 339 -1.97 14.02 5.49
C PRO A 339 -2.97 13.38 6.44
N ILE A 340 -3.05 12.07 6.39
CA ILE A 340 -3.86 11.23 7.26
C ILE A 340 -3.06 9.99 7.63
N PRO A 341 -3.39 9.29 8.73
CA PRO A 341 -2.75 8.02 9.05
C PRO A 341 -2.95 7.00 7.92
N ARG A 342 -1.87 6.40 7.44
CA ARG A 342 -1.86 5.42 6.36
C ARG A 342 -0.80 4.34 6.60
N MET A 343 -1.13 3.12 6.25
CA MET A 343 -0.19 2.01 6.16
C MET A 343 0.99 2.32 5.23
N SER A 344 2.12 1.66 5.46
CA SER A 344 3.31 1.69 4.62
C SER A 344 3.67 0.28 4.14
N ASN A 345 4.53 -0.44 4.85
CA ASN A 345 4.73 -1.86 4.66
C ASN A 345 4.16 -2.57 5.90
N THR A 346 2.95 -3.09 5.77
CA THR A 346 2.21 -3.69 6.89
C THR A 346 2.24 -5.20 6.77
N PHE A 347 2.76 -5.91 7.77
CA PHE A 347 2.93 -7.35 7.67
C PHE A 347 2.94 -8.07 9.01
N LEU A 348 2.59 -9.36 8.97
CA LEU A 348 2.81 -10.26 10.09
C LEU A 348 4.25 -10.74 10.12
N LEU A 349 4.87 -10.69 11.29
CA LEU A 349 6.20 -11.29 11.47
C LEU A 349 6.13 -12.81 11.27
N PRO A 350 7.19 -13.42 10.67
CA PRO A 350 7.22 -14.86 10.47
C PRO A 350 7.21 -15.61 11.80
N GLY A 351 6.52 -16.75 11.78
CA GLY A 351 6.51 -17.72 12.86
C GLY A 351 7.65 -18.73 12.74
N LYS A 352 7.38 -19.96 13.19
CA LYS A 352 8.36 -21.06 13.18
C LYS A 352 7.87 -22.30 12.45
N ASP A 353 6.62 -22.31 12.04
CA ASP A 353 6.02 -23.48 11.41
C ASP A 353 6.49 -23.58 9.94
N ASN A 354 6.84 -24.78 9.50
CA ASN A 354 7.09 -25.01 8.09
C ASN A 354 5.76 -25.03 7.33
N PRO A 355 5.64 -24.37 6.15
CA PRO A 355 4.38 -24.33 5.38
C PRO A 355 3.76 -25.69 5.08
N ALA A 356 4.57 -26.73 4.83
CA ALA A 356 4.06 -28.08 4.62
C ALA A 356 3.40 -28.64 5.89
N SER A 357 3.97 -28.40 7.08
CA SER A 357 3.39 -28.82 8.35
C SER A 357 2.08 -28.08 8.67
N ILE A 358 1.92 -26.85 8.17
CA ILE A 358 0.66 -26.10 8.29
C ILE A 358 -0.45 -26.77 7.50
N LEU A 359 -0.17 -27.25 6.28
CA LEU A 359 -1.12 -28.02 5.46
C LEU A 359 -1.49 -29.34 6.13
N GLU A 360 -0.51 -30.07 6.67
CA GLU A 360 -0.74 -31.30 7.43
C GLU A 360 -1.64 -31.06 8.64
N LYS A 361 -1.39 -29.98 9.40
CA LYS A 361 -2.20 -29.57 10.56
C LYS A 361 -3.62 -29.17 10.17
N ALA A 362 -3.82 -28.57 9.01
CA ALA A 362 -5.14 -28.26 8.47
C ALA A 362 -5.93 -29.53 8.14
N GLY A 363 -5.27 -30.56 7.61
CA GLY A 363 -5.83 -31.86 7.26
C GLY A 363 -6.77 -31.82 6.04
N ARG A 364 -7.87 -31.06 6.13
CA ARG A 364 -8.84 -30.77 5.05
C ARG A 364 -9.22 -29.31 5.11
N GLY A 365 -9.50 -28.70 3.95
CA GLY A 365 -9.89 -27.29 3.89
C GLY A 365 -9.54 -26.64 2.57
N LEU A 366 -9.28 -25.34 2.61
CA LEU A 366 -8.89 -24.54 1.45
C LEU A 366 -7.46 -24.01 1.62
N PHE A 367 -6.63 -24.16 0.59
CA PHE A 367 -5.32 -23.54 0.48
C PHE A 367 -5.40 -22.39 -0.53
N VAL A 368 -5.23 -21.17 -0.08
CA VAL A 368 -5.31 -19.94 -0.89
C VAL A 368 -3.90 -19.47 -1.18
N THR A 369 -3.56 -19.36 -2.47
CA THR A 369 -2.25 -18.89 -2.94
C THR A 369 -2.29 -17.50 -3.54
N LYS A 370 -3.47 -17.02 -4.01
CA LYS A 370 -3.65 -15.63 -4.41
C LYS A 370 -5.03 -15.11 -4.02
N MET A 371 -5.03 -13.94 -3.46
CA MET A 371 -6.26 -13.20 -3.19
C MET A 371 -6.51 -12.16 -4.28
N GLY A 372 -7.77 -11.92 -4.56
CA GLY A 372 -8.23 -10.82 -5.37
C GLY A 372 -8.57 -9.59 -4.52
N GLY A 373 -9.35 -8.70 -5.09
CA GLY A 373 -9.89 -7.56 -4.35
C GLY A 373 -10.85 -7.98 -3.25
N GLY A 374 -11.03 -7.11 -2.27
CA GLY A 374 -11.97 -7.32 -1.19
C GLY A 374 -12.46 -6.02 -0.59
N GLN A 375 -13.35 -6.14 0.36
CA GLN A 375 -13.90 -5.02 1.11
C GLN A 375 -13.93 -5.37 2.59
N VAL A 376 -13.63 -4.38 3.42
CA VAL A 376 -13.80 -4.43 4.86
C VAL A 376 -14.72 -3.30 5.33
N ASN A 377 -15.53 -3.57 6.32
CA ASN A 377 -16.17 -2.54 7.12
C ASN A 377 -15.32 -2.32 8.38
N PRO A 378 -14.53 -1.26 8.48
CA PRO A 378 -13.63 -1.07 9.64
C PRO A 378 -14.37 -0.96 10.96
N THR A 379 -15.65 -0.50 10.95
CA THR A 379 -16.46 -0.31 12.16
C THR A 379 -16.89 -1.63 12.77
N SER A 380 -17.30 -2.60 11.96
CA SER A 380 -17.70 -3.94 12.42
C SER A 380 -16.56 -4.95 12.37
N GLY A 381 -15.56 -4.72 11.52
CA GLY A 381 -14.49 -5.66 11.21
C GLY A 381 -14.86 -6.73 10.17
N ASP A 382 -16.08 -6.67 9.62
CA ASP A 382 -16.54 -7.67 8.64
C ASP A 382 -15.86 -7.48 7.29
N PHE A 383 -15.45 -8.59 6.69
CA PHE A 383 -14.78 -8.57 5.39
C PHE A 383 -15.35 -9.60 4.42
N VAL A 384 -15.17 -9.31 3.14
CA VAL A 384 -15.43 -10.21 2.01
C VAL A 384 -14.27 -10.08 1.02
N PHE A 385 -13.55 -11.18 0.75
CA PHE A 385 -12.43 -11.22 -0.19
C PHE A 385 -12.69 -12.23 -1.29
N GLN A 386 -12.45 -11.84 -2.52
CA GLN A 386 -12.40 -12.78 -3.64
C GLN A 386 -11.07 -13.55 -3.59
N VAL A 387 -11.12 -14.81 -3.98
CA VAL A 387 -9.95 -15.67 -4.13
C VAL A 387 -9.73 -15.91 -5.62
N THR A 388 -8.54 -15.58 -6.09
CA THR A 388 -8.18 -15.74 -7.51
C THR A 388 -7.46 -17.04 -7.79
N GLU A 389 -6.79 -17.63 -6.78
CA GLU A 389 -6.14 -18.94 -6.90
C GLU A 389 -6.20 -19.68 -5.56
N ALA A 390 -6.81 -20.86 -5.59
CA ALA A 390 -6.86 -21.73 -4.43
C ALA A 390 -6.94 -23.22 -4.83
N PHE A 391 -6.67 -24.06 -3.85
CA PHE A 391 -6.70 -25.52 -3.94
C PHE A 391 -7.45 -26.12 -2.76
N LEU A 392 -8.05 -27.29 -2.93
CA LEU A 392 -8.49 -28.08 -1.80
C LEU A 392 -7.27 -28.59 -1.01
N ILE A 393 -7.42 -28.68 0.31
CA ILE A 393 -6.49 -29.45 1.14
C ILE A 393 -7.11 -30.82 1.34
N GLU A 394 -6.43 -31.87 0.88
CA GLU A 394 -6.88 -33.26 0.98
C GLU A 394 -5.82 -34.09 1.71
N ASN A 395 -6.15 -34.62 2.89
CA ASN A 395 -5.22 -35.39 3.73
C ASN A 395 -3.91 -34.63 4.04
N GLY A 396 -3.99 -33.31 4.30
CA GLY A 396 -2.84 -32.49 4.63
C GLY A 396 -1.93 -32.12 3.44
N ARG A 397 -2.40 -32.28 2.21
CA ARG A 397 -1.65 -32.00 0.98
C ARG A 397 -2.47 -31.10 0.04
N VAL A 398 -1.78 -30.39 -0.83
CA VAL A 398 -2.40 -29.61 -1.90
C VAL A 398 -3.10 -30.57 -2.87
N GLY A 399 -4.40 -30.42 -3.02
CA GLY A 399 -5.27 -31.18 -3.89
C GLY A 399 -5.61 -30.43 -5.18
N ARG A 400 -6.86 -30.56 -5.65
CA ARG A 400 -7.34 -29.97 -6.90
C ARG A 400 -7.48 -28.46 -6.79
N PRO A 401 -7.20 -27.69 -7.88
CA PRO A 401 -7.48 -26.27 -7.95
C PRO A 401 -9.00 -26.01 -7.93
N VAL A 402 -9.39 -24.93 -7.27
CA VAL A 402 -10.80 -24.50 -7.19
C VAL A 402 -10.97 -23.05 -7.64
N ARG A 403 -12.14 -22.72 -8.20
CA ARG A 403 -12.53 -21.38 -8.65
C ARG A 403 -13.80 -20.90 -7.97
N GLY A 404 -14.01 -19.58 -7.97
CA GLY A 404 -15.20 -18.95 -7.42
C GLY A 404 -15.25 -18.93 -5.89
N ALA A 405 -14.11 -19.16 -5.22
CA ALA A 405 -14.01 -19.04 -3.77
C ALA A 405 -14.08 -17.59 -3.31
N THR A 406 -14.75 -17.38 -2.18
CA THR A 406 -14.81 -16.09 -1.49
C THR A 406 -14.57 -16.34 0.01
N LEU A 407 -13.69 -15.56 0.64
CA LEU A 407 -13.49 -15.62 2.09
C LEU A 407 -14.38 -14.57 2.76
N ILE A 408 -15.16 -14.99 3.73
CA ILE A 408 -16.10 -14.16 4.47
C ILE A 408 -15.82 -14.32 5.96
N GLY A 409 -15.70 -13.21 6.68
CA GLY A 409 -15.42 -13.27 8.10
C GLY A 409 -15.38 -11.90 8.77
N ASN A 410 -14.85 -11.93 9.99
CA ASN A 410 -14.62 -10.76 10.82
C ASN A 410 -13.13 -10.71 11.18
N GLY A 411 -12.48 -9.57 11.03
CA GLY A 411 -11.04 -9.40 11.18
C GLY A 411 -10.52 -9.89 12.54
N PRO A 412 -10.95 -9.31 13.66
CA PRO A 412 -10.56 -9.77 14.99
C PRO A 412 -10.84 -11.26 15.25
N GLU A 413 -12.00 -11.77 14.80
CA GLU A 413 -12.32 -13.18 14.96
C GLU A 413 -11.38 -14.10 14.17
N ALA A 414 -11.09 -13.75 12.92
CA ALA A 414 -10.16 -14.49 12.07
C ALA A 414 -8.75 -14.50 12.67
N LEU A 415 -8.27 -13.35 13.16
CA LEU A 415 -6.97 -13.26 13.84
C LEU A 415 -6.89 -14.10 15.12
N MET A 416 -7.98 -14.16 15.88
CA MET A 416 -8.05 -15.02 17.09
C MET A 416 -8.01 -16.50 16.76
N LYS A 417 -8.46 -16.90 15.56
CA LYS A 417 -8.51 -18.30 15.08
C LYS A 417 -7.24 -18.73 14.33
N ILE A 418 -6.18 -17.90 14.30
CA ILE A 418 -4.88 -18.30 13.74
C ILE A 418 -4.23 -19.31 14.69
N GLU A 419 -3.98 -20.53 14.19
CA GLU A 419 -3.40 -21.64 14.93
C GLU A 419 -1.99 -22.04 14.50
N ALA A 420 -1.50 -21.52 13.35
CA ALA A 420 -0.14 -21.71 12.89
C ALA A 420 0.30 -20.51 12.06
N VAL A 421 1.59 -20.18 12.14
CA VAL A 421 2.24 -19.08 11.42
C VAL A 421 3.56 -19.60 10.86
N GLY A 422 3.70 -19.54 9.54
CA GLY A 422 4.85 -20.03 8.80
C GLY A 422 6.12 -19.19 8.95
N ASP A 423 7.23 -19.74 8.47
CA ASP A 423 8.53 -19.08 8.40
C ASP A 423 8.79 -18.43 7.02
N ASP A 424 7.82 -18.50 6.11
CA ASP A 424 7.86 -18.13 4.69
C ASP A 424 7.24 -16.75 4.41
N LEU A 425 7.70 -15.71 5.13
CA LEU A 425 7.21 -14.35 4.90
C LEU A 425 7.38 -13.92 3.42
N HIS A 426 6.27 -13.50 2.83
CA HIS A 426 6.24 -12.95 1.47
C HIS A 426 5.60 -11.57 1.45
N PHE A 427 6.06 -10.71 0.52
CA PHE A 427 5.58 -9.35 0.35
C PHE A 427 4.94 -9.14 -1.02
N GLU A 428 3.78 -8.50 -1.05
CA GLU A 428 3.11 -8.07 -2.27
C GLU A 428 2.96 -6.54 -2.31
N PRO A 429 3.32 -5.90 -3.43
CA PRO A 429 3.12 -4.47 -3.59
C PRO A 429 1.66 -4.15 -3.92
N GLY A 430 1.17 -3.04 -3.36
CA GLY A 430 -0.20 -2.59 -3.56
C GLY A 430 -0.36 -1.08 -3.60
N MET A 431 -1.58 -0.65 -3.89
CA MET A 431 -2.03 0.75 -3.78
C MET A 431 -3.17 0.82 -2.79
N CYS A 432 -2.95 1.49 -1.68
CA CYS A 432 -3.97 1.70 -0.66
C CYS A 432 -4.79 2.95 -0.92
N GLY A 433 -6.11 2.84 -0.95
CA GLY A 433 -7.06 3.93 -1.13
C GLY A 433 -7.79 4.28 0.16
N LYS A 434 -7.81 5.57 0.55
CA LYS A 434 -8.59 6.09 1.69
C LYS A 434 -8.89 7.57 1.47
N ASP A 435 -10.11 8.01 1.75
CA ASP A 435 -10.55 9.40 1.63
C ASP A 435 -10.20 10.05 0.27
N GLY A 436 -10.35 9.29 -0.82
CA GLY A 436 -10.01 9.75 -2.18
C GLY A 436 -8.51 9.89 -2.46
N GLN A 437 -7.66 9.44 -1.56
CA GLN A 437 -6.20 9.47 -1.67
C GLN A 437 -5.64 8.07 -1.90
N SER A 438 -4.70 7.93 -2.84
CA SER A 438 -4.00 6.68 -3.11
C SER A 438 -2.51 6.80 -2.81
N VAL A 439 -1.97 5.82 -2.07
CA VAL A 439 -0.54 5.75 -1.72
C VAL A 439 0.03 4.36 -1.97
N PRO A 440 1.30 4.23 -2.38
CA PRO A 440 1.97 2.94 -2.50
C PRO A 440 2.10 2.27 -1.12
N VAL A 441 1.87 0.96 -1.08
CA VAL A 441 2.03 0.13 0.12
C VAL A 441 2.68 -1.20 -0.25
N THR A 442 3.14 -1.91 0.75
CA THR A 442 3.51 -3.32 0.65
C THR A 442 2.80 -4.08 1.76
N ASP A 443 2.12 -5.13 1.41
CA ASP A 443 1.47 -5.98 2.37
C ASP A 443 2.23 -7.29 2.51
N GLY A 444 2.31 -7.85 3.70
CA GLY A 444 3.09 -9.05 3.92
C GLY A 444 2.47 -10.01 4.92
N GLN A 445 2.64 -11.29 4.64
CA GLN A 445 2.32 -12.35 5.60
C GLN A 445 3.13 -13.61 5.30
N PRO A 446 3.42 -14.41 6.32
CA PRO A 446 3.81 -15.81 6.14
C PRO A 446 2.58 -16.69 5.87
N SER A 447 2.76 -17.97 5.62
CA SER A 447 1.66 -18.93 5.61
C SER A 447 0.93 -18.96 6.95
N LEU A 448 -0.41 -18.91 6.90
CA LEU A 448 -1.29 -18.84 8.07
C LEU A 448 -2.33 -19.95 8.03
N LEU A 449 -2.58 -20.65 9.16
CA LEU A 449 -3.75 -21.50 9.32
C LEU A 449 -4.81 -20.78 10.15
N ILE A 450 -5.96 -20.50 9.54
CA ILE A 450 -7.18 -20.02 10.21
C ILE A 450 -8.13 -21.21 10.34
N ARG A 451 -8.43 -21.64 11.55
CA ARG A 451 -9.12 -22.93 11.81
C ARG A 451 -10.55 -22.98 11.30
N ASP A 452 -11.27 -21.89 11.32
CA ASP A 452 -12.70 -21.86 10.99
C ASP A 452 -13.02 -20.51 10.31
N LEU A 453 -13.11 -20.53 8.98
CA LEU A 453 -13.50 -19.38 8.19
C LEU A 453 -14.64 -19.79 7.25
N LEU A 454 -15.56 -18.87 6.99
CA LEU A 454 -16.63 -19.10 6.02
C LEU A 454 -16.09 -18.91 4.61
N VAL A 455 -16.20 -19.95 3.81
CA VAL A 455 -15.86 -19.95 2.39
C VAL A 455 -17.17 -19.92 1.61
N GLY A 456 -17.38 -18.86 0.81
CA GLY A 456 -18.41 -18.82 -0.21
C GLY A 456 -17.92 -19.54 -1.47
N GLY A 457 -18.82 -20.22 -2.15
CA GLY A 457 -18.53 -21.00 -3.34
C GLY A 457 -19.84 -21.43 -4.00
N CYS A 458 -19.79 -22.47 -4.81
CA CYS A 458 -20.96 -23.10 -5.39
C CYS A 458 -21.42 -24.29 -4.53
N ASP A 459 -22.73 -24.55 -4.46
CA ASP A 459 -23.23 -25.77 -3.86
C ASP A 459 -22.75 -26.99 -4.66
N ILE A 460 -22.33 -28.05 -3.96
CA ILE A 460 -21.81 -29.27 -4.59
C ILE A 460 -22.86 -29.93 -5.51
N SER A 461 -24.17 -29.71 -5.21
CA SER A 461 -25.27 -30.17 -6.05
C SER A 461 -25.30 -29.57 -7.45
N ASP A 462 -24.75 -28.37 -7.64
CA ASP A 462 -24.70 -27.68 -8.93
C ASP A 462 -23.47 -28.05 -9.76
N ALA A 463 -22.50 -28.75 -9.16
CA ALA A 463 -21.26 -29.14 -9.81
C ALA A 463 -21.31 -30.52 -10.50
N GLU A 464 -22.34 -31.32 -10.24
CA GLU A 464 -22.56 -32.66 -10.82
C GLU A 464 -23.65 -32.67 -11.93
N SER A 465 -24.24 -31.53 -12.23
CA SER A 465 -25.19 -31.32 -13.34
C SER A 465 -24.49 -30.63 -14.52
#